data_24dfca820c2d5d5d5ab775ca6b35eb61
#
_entry.id   24dfca820c2d5d5d5ab775ca6b35eb61
#
_cell.length_a   1.000
_cell.length_b   1.000
_cell.length_c   1.000
_cell.angle_alpha   90.00
_cell.angle_beta   90.00
_cell.angle_gamma   90.00
#
_symmetry.space_group_name_H-M   'P 1'
#
loop_
_entity.id
_entity.type
_entity.pdbx_description
1 polymer ?
#
loop_
_entity_poly.entity_id
_entity_poly.type
_entity_poly.pdbx_seq_one_letter_code
_entity_poly.pdbx_strand_id
1 'polypeptide(L)'
;MDGSRRDVLRALTASGAELATAGAAVAAPGVVDLSSLKKDTDIACLYHCDFGDPQRFSQMLQNINNHYSAYEFDTFKLKVVVVAHGAGIKFFLDDRTGTPWEKDQIDPEIYKRFVGLTKYGVEAYLCQITYKRLNIDPAKTKNDAFLKFVPSGVATVAELQAKGFGYLKVG
;
A
#
# COMPACT_ATOMS: atom_id res chain seq x y z
N MET A 1 18.46 76.70 -7.60
CA MET A 1 17.86 76.12 -8.80
C MET A 1 17.25 74.80 -8.41
N ASP A 2 16.02 74.76 -8.48
CA ASP A 2 15.03 73.92 -7.84
C ASP A 2 14.87 72.60 -8.64
N GLY A 3 15.08 71.47 -8.04
CA GLY A 3 14.90 70.13 -8.63
C GLY A 3 14.03 69.29 -7.73
N SER A 4 12.79 69.29 -8.08
CA SER A 4 11.57 68.85 -7.40
C SER A 4 11.60 67.45 -6.84
N ARG A 5 11.27 67.36 -5.55
CA ARG A 5 11.04 66.11 -4.76
C ARG A 5 9.74 65.34 -5.16
N ARG A 6 9.35 65.32 -6.41
CA ARG A 6 8.04 64.81 -6.83
C ARG A 6 8.03 63.50 -7.65
N ASP A 7 9.15 62.90 -7.99
CA ASP A 7 9.23 61.74 -8.89
C ASP A 7 9.60 60.42 -8.24
N VAL A 8 9.55 60.31 -6.90
CA VAL A 8 9.91 59.04 -6.18
C VAL A 8 8.65 58.25 -5.73
N LEU A 9 7.44 58.63 -6.12
CA LEU A 9 6.20 58.00 -5.63
C LEU A 9 5.35 57.39 -6.74
N ARG A 10 5.95 56.56 -7.62
CA ARG A 10 5.17 55.71 -8.54
C ARG A 10 5.97 54.51 -9.01
N ALA A 11 6.17 53.54 -8.16
CA ALA A 11 6.49 52.15 -8.57
C ALA A 11 6.33 51.17 -7.37
N LEU A 12 5.15 51.16 -6.79
CA LEU A 12 4.68 50.04 -5.96
C LEU A 12 3.54 49.35 -6.71
N THR A 13 3.90 48.67 -7.80
CA THR A 13 3.02 47.69 -8.41
C THR A 13 3.14 46.41 -7.59
N ALA A 14 2.07 46.05 -6.95
CA ALA A 14 1.88 44.83 -6.22
C ALA A 14 2.16 43.61 -7.12
N SER A 15 3.30 42.96 -6.88
CA SER A 15 3.51 41.58 -7.34
C SER A 15 2.72 40.68 -6.42
N GLY A 16 1.50 40.33 -6.80
CA GLY A 16 0.77 39.23 -6.22
C GLY A 16 1.54 37.93 -6.48
N ALA A 17 2.30 37.47 -5.52
CA ALA A 17 2.85 36.11 -5.52
C ALA A 17 1.66 35.17 -5.27
N GLU A 18 1.08 34.62 -6.32
CA GLU A 18 0.27 33.40 -6.21
C GLU A 18 1.17 32.29 -5.66
N LEU A 19 1.02 32.00 -4.39
CA LEU A 19 1.50 30.76 -3.80
C LEU A 19 0.69 29.61 -4.41
N ALA A 20 1.16 29.11 -5.55
CA ALA A 20 0.74 27.81 -6.03
C ALA A 20 1.14 26.78 -4.96
N THR A 21 0.18 26.34 -4.16
CA THR A 21 0.32 25.15 -3.35
C THR A 21 0.46 23.97 -4.31
N ALA A 22 1.69 23.62 -4.65
CA ALA A 22 2.00 22.35 -5.28
C ALA A 22 1.53 21.26 -4.30
N GLY A 23 0.35 20.72 -4.52
CA GLY A 23 -0.09 19.51 -3.84
C GLY A 23 0.99 18.46 -4.06
N ALA A 24 1.63 18.02 -2.97
CA ALA A 24 2.60 16.94 -3.05
C ALA A 24 1.88 15.74 -3.69
N ALA A 25 2.28 15.38 -4.89
CA ALA A 25 1.77 14.17 -5.54
C ALA A 25 2.14 12.98 -4.64
N VAL A 26 1.13 12.33 -4.10
CA VAL A 26 1.30 11.14 -3.28
C VAL A 26 1.91 10.06 -4.19
N ALA A 27 3.16 9.69 -3.93
CA ALA A 27 3.85 8.72 -4.75
C ALA A 27 3.24 7.33 -4.52
N ALA A 28 2.91 6.62 -5.60
CA ALA A 28 2.46 5.23 -5.51
C ALA A 28 3.54 4.33 -4.86
N PRO A 29 3.15 3.18 -4.26
CA PRO A 29 4.10 2.23 -3.68
C PRO A 29 5.21 1.83 -4.65
N GLY A 30 6.42 1.58 -4.13
CA GLY A 30 7.56 1.13 -4.93
C GLY A 30 7.34 -0.27 -5.52
N VAL A 31 7.97 -0.55 -6.66
CA VAL A 31 7.96 -1.89 -7.30
C VAL A 31 9.11 -2.72 -6.74
N VAL A 32 8.81 -3.96 -6.33
CA VAL A 32 9.77 -4.93 -5.83
C VAL A 32 10.04 -5.99 -6.91
N ASP A 33 11.31 -6.25 -7.17
CA ASP A 33 11.72 -7.36 -8.02
C ASP A 33 11.55 -8.69 -7.26
N LEU A 34 11.01 -9.71 -7.94
CA LEU A 34 10.78 -11.04 -7.34
C LEU A 34 12.08 -11.69 -6.88
N SER A 35 13.21 -11.41 -7.55
CA SER A 35 14.52 -11.94 -7.16
C SER A 35 14.99 -11.43 -5.80
N SER A 36 14.55 -10.24 -5.39
CA SER A 36 14.92 -9.61 -4.11
C SER A 36 14.16 -10.15 -2.90
N LEU A 37 13.08 -10.90 -3.12
CA LEU A 37 12.29 -11.51 -2.03
C LEU A 37 13.14 -12.55 -1.29
N LYS A 38 13.18 -12.48 0.03
CA LYS A 38 14.01 -13.37 0.86
C LYS A 38 13.23 -13.92 2.05
N LYS A 39 13.52 -15.16 2.36
CA LYS A 39 13.26 -15.73 3.68
C LYS A 39 14.48 -15.42 4.57
N ASP A 40 14.31 -14.51 5.51
CA ASP A 40 15.33 -14.01 6.42
C ASP A 40 15.00 -14.32 7.90
N THR A 41 14.06 -15.23 8.13
CA THR A 41 13.62 -15.72 9.45
C THR A 41 13.54 -17.24 9.43
N ASP A 42 13.47 -17.88 10.61
CA ASP A 42 13.33 -19.33 10.72
C ASP A 42 12.07 -19.83 10.01
N ILE A 43 10.96 -19.12 10.21
CA ILE A 43 9.66 -19.40 9.60
C ILE A 43 9.22 -18.19 8.82
N ALA A 44 8.82 -18.41 7.57
CA ALA A 44 8.24 -17.38 6.72
C ALA A 44 6.96 -17.92 6.07
N CYS A 45 5.91 -17.09 6.04
CA CYS A 45 4.61 -17.47 5.49
C CYS A 45 4.03 -16.37 4.60
N LEU A 46 3.30 -16.79 3.57
CA LEU A 46 2.49 -15.89 2.77
C LEU A 46 1.01 -16.18 2.99
N TYR A 47 0.24 -15.12 3.21
CA TYR A 47 -1.23 -15.14 3.20
C TYR A 47 -1.70 -14.66 1.84
N HIS A 48 -2.53 -15.47 1.18
CA HIS A 48 -2.99 -15.19 -0.17
C HIS A 48 -4.34 -14.47 -0.14
N CYS A 49 -4.38 -13.23 -0.61
CA CYS A 49 -5.56 -12.36 -0.66
C CYS A 49 -6.02 -12.16 -2.11
N ASP A 50 -6.74 -13.14 -2.66
CA ASP A 50 -7.33 -13.12 -4.01
C ASP A 50 -8.84 -12.85 -4.00
N PHE A 51 -9.41 -12.65 -2.83
CA PHE A 51 -10.83 -12.50 -2.55
C PHE A 51 -11.20 -11.07 -2.17
N GLY A 52 -12.50 -10.72 -2.37
CA GLY A 52 -13.03 -9.40 -2.06
C GLY A 52 -14.01 -9.37 -0.87
N ASP A 53 -14.17 -10.45 -0.12
CA ASP A 53 -15.05 -10.50 1.04
C ASP A 53 -14.39 -9.80 2.26
N PRO A 54 -15.00 -8.73 2.83
CA PRO A 54 -14.46 -8.03 3.99
C PRO A 54 -14.39 -8.90 5.26
N GLN A 55 -15.31 -9.84 5.45
CA GLN A 55 -15.28 -10.73 6.61
C GLN A 55 -14.09 -11.69 6.51
N ARG A 56 -13.85 -12.24 5.33
CA ARG A 56 -12.69 -13.09 5.05
C ARG A 56 -11.38 -12.33 5.20
N PHE A 57 -11.33 -11.06 4.78
CA PHE A 57 -10.17 -10.21 5.02
C PHE A 57 -9.94 -9.97 6.52
N SER A 58 -11.01 -9.67 7.27
CA SER A 58 -10.95 -9.53 8.73
C SER A 58 -10.45 -10.82 9.41
N GLN A 59 -10.90 -11.99 8.94
CA GLN A 59 -10.42 -13.29 9.41
C GLN A 59 -8.93 -13.50 9.11
N MET A 60 -8.47 -13.10 7.92
CA MET A 60 -7.04 -13.14 7.57
C MET A 60 -6.22 -12.33 8.58
N LEU A 61 -6.64 -11.12 8.92
CA LEU A 61 -5.94 -10.29 9.90
C LEU A 61 -5.90 -10.94 11.28
N GLN A 62 -7.00 -11.57 11.70
CA GLN A 62 -7.05 -12.31 12.96
C GLN A 62 -6.09 -13.51 12.93
N ASN A 63 -6.05 -14.26 11.83
CA ASN A 63 -5.15 -15.38 11.67
C ASN A 63 -3.67 -14.95 11.72
N ILE A 64 -3.32 -13.81 11.07
CA ILE A 64 -1.97 -13.25 11.13
C ILE A 64 -1.60 -12.88 12.57
N ASN A 65 -2.50 -12.22 13.30
CA ASN A 65 -2.27 -11.86 14.70
C ASN A 65 -2.07 -13.11 15.57
N ASN A 66 -2.91 -14.13 15.42
CA ASN A 66 -2.79 -15.39 16.15
C ASN A 66 -1.49 -16.12 15.78
N HIS A 67 -1.07 -16.04 14.52
CA HIS A 67 0.18 -16.61 14.07
C HIS A 67 1.37 -15.97 14.77
N TYR A 68 1.43 -14.63 14.82
CA TYR A 68 2.47 -13.93 15.58
C TYR A 68 2.41 -14.24 17.08
N SER A 69 1.23 -14.36 17.67
CA SER A 69 1.09 -14.67 19.10
C SER A 69 1.70 -16.05 19.47
N ALA A 70 1.63 -17.02 18.56
CA ALA A 70 2.25 -18.34 18.75
C ALA A 70 3.79 -18.28 18.79
N TYR A 71 4.39 -17.20 18.29
CA TYR A 71 5.83 -16.92 18.33
C TYR A 71 6.17 -15.76 19.27
N GLU A 72 5.28 -15.45 20.21
CA GLU A 72 5.47 -14.36 21.19
C GLU A 72 5.75 -13.00 20.53
N PHE A 73 5.24 -12.79 19.30
CA PHE A 73 5.46 -11.61 18.46
C PHE A 73 6.94 -11.36 18.11
N ASP A 74 7.77 -12.39 18.17
CA ASP A 74 9.18 -12.32 17.80
C ASP A 74 9.35 -12.24 16.28
N THR A 75 9.74 -11.06 15.80
CA THR A 75 9.92 -10.76 14.38
C THR A 75 11.19 -11.38 13.77
N PHE A 76 12.08 -11.91 14.58
CA PHE A 76 13.25 -12.68 14.10
C PHE A 76 12.89 -14.14 13.82
N LYS A 77 11.87 -14.67 14.49
CA LYS A 77 11.39 -16.04 14.28
C LYS A 77 10.41 -16.17 13.14
N LEU A 78 9.51 -15.18 12.98
CA LEU A 78 8.41 -15.27 12.02
C LEU A 78 8.36 -14.04 11.10
N LYS A 79 8.32 -14.28 9.79
CA LYS A 79 8.00 -13.30 8.76
C LYS A 79 6.68 -13.65 8.09
N VAL A 80 5.79 -12.66 7.98
CA VAL A 80 4.52 -12.80 7.27
C VAL A 80 4.41 -11.75 6.18
N VAL A 81 4.02 -12.20 4.99
CA VAL A 81 3.67 -11.32 3.88
C VAL A 81 2.25 -11.61 3.39
N VAL A 82 1.57 -10.59 2.91
CA VAL A 82 0.27 -10.72 2.23
C VAL A 82 0.49 -10.51 0.74
N VAL A 83 0.06 -11.45 -0.09
CA VAL A 83 0.07 -11.27 -1.55
C VAL A 83 -1.34 -11.02 -2.02
N ALA A 84 -1.61 -9.81 -2.52
CA ALA A 84 -2.95 -9.41 -2.96
C ALA A 84 -3.03 -9.28 -4.48
N HIS A 85 -4.06 -9.89 -5.07
CA HIS A 85 -4.42 -9.72 -6.48
C HIS A 85 -5.93 -9.90 -6.68
N GLY A 86 -6.42 -9.69 -7.92
CA GLY A 86 -7.85 -9.77 -8.20
C GLY A 86 -8.65 -8.86 -7.27
N ALA A 87 -9.71 -9.40 -6.66
CA ALA A 87 -10.58 -8.65 -5.77
C ALA A 87 -9.93 -8.22 -4.44
N GLY A 88 -8.81 -8.84 -4.05
CA GLY A 88 -8.07 -8.48 -2.84
C GLY A 88 -7.42 -7.09 -2.89
N ILE A 89 -7.19 -6.55 -4.10
CA ILE A 89 -6.61 -5.21 -4.27
C ILE A 89 -7.47 -4.11 -3.64
N LYS A 90 -8.79 -4.26 -3.63
CA LYS A 90 -9.70 -3.22 -3.14
C LYS A 90 -9.46 -2.80 -1.69
N PHE A 91 -8.90 -3.68 -0.85
CA PHE A 91 -8.60 -3.40 0.55
C PHE A 91 -7.42 -2.45 0.73
N PHE A 92 -6.60 -2.27 -0.31
CA PHE A 92 -5.40 -1.45 -0.31
C PHE A 92 -5.57 -0.15 -1.13
N LEU A 93 -6.77 0.11 -1.66
CA LEU A 93 -7.08 1.35 -2.36
C LEU A 93 -7.53 2.43 -1.36
N ASP A 94 -7.02 3.63 -1.53
CA ASP A 94 -7.50 4.84 -0.84
C ASP A 94 -8.72 5.42 -1.56
N ASP A 95 -8.65 5.45 -2.89
CA ASP A 95 -9.78 5.83 -3.76
C ASP A 95 -10.22 4.65 -4.63
N ARG A 96 -11.50 4.29 -4.56
CA ARG A 96 -12.11 3.23 -5.37
C ARG A 96 -12.96 3.75 -6.53
N THR A 97 -13.05 5.07 -6.71
CA THR A 97 -13.83 5.69 -7.81
C THR A 97 -13.37 5.16 -9.16
N GLY A 98 -14.32 4.79 -10.04
CA GLY A 98 -14.03 4.22 -11.36
C GLY A 98 -13.42 2.82 -11.35
N THR A 99 -13.39 2.13 -10.19
CA THR A 99 -13.02 0.72 -10.09
C THR A 99 -14.25 -0.17 -9.98
N PRO A 100 -14.12 -1.50 -10.20
CA PRO A 100 -15.23 -2.43 -9.99
C PRO A 100 -15.82 -2.40 -8.57
N TRP A 101 -15.12 -1.80 -7.61
CA TRP A 101 -15.47 -1.78 -6.19
C TRP A 101 -15.85 -0.38 -5.69
N GLU A 102 -16.20 0.54 -6.61
CA GLU A 102 -16.57 1.92 -6.26
C GLU A 102 -17.72 1.99 -5.25
N LYS A 103 -18.70 1.07 -5.39
CA LYS A 103 -19.89 1.02 -4.52
C LYS A 103 -19.71 0.17 -3.27
N ASP A 104 -18.56 -0.49 -3.12
CA ASP A 104 -18.32 -1.37 -1.97
C ASP A 104 -18.15 -0.52 -0.70
N GLN A 105 -18.88 -0.90 0.33
CA GLN A 105 -18.71 -0.34 1.66
C GLN A 105 -17.73 -1.21 2.43
N ILE A 106 -16.53 -0.70 2.66
CA ILE A 106 -15.48 -1.35 3.43
C ILE A 106 -15.26 -0.53 4.70
N ASP A 107 -15.43 -1.16 5.85
CA ASP A 107 -15.15 -0.52 7.13
C ASP A 107 -13.67 -0.09 7.19
N PRO A 108 -13.37 1.20 7.38
CA PRO A 108 -11.99 1.70 7.46
C PRO A 108 -11.21 1.08 8.62
N GLU A 109 -11.86 0.58 9.65
CA GLU A 109 -11.20 -0.11 10.77
C GLU A 109 -10.49 -1.40 10.33
N ILE A 110 -10.97 -2.04 9.25
CA ILE A 110 -10.31 -3.22 8.68
C ILE A 110 -8.87 -2.87 8.24
N TYR A 111 -8.70 -1.75 7.54
CA TYR A 111 -7.34 -1.33 7.12
C TYR A 111 -6.47 -0.90 8.30
N LYS A 112 -7.04 -0.21 9.29
CA LYS A 112 -6.30 0.15 10.51
C LYS A 112 -5.78 -1.08 11.26
N ARG A 113 -6.56 -2.16 11.28
CA ARG A 113 -6.11 -3.44 11.85
C ARG A 113 -4.94 -4.03 11.06
N PHE A 114 -4.95 -3.95 9.72
CA PHE A 114 -3.80 -4.35 8.89
C PHE A 114 -2.56 -3.50 9.24
N VAL A 115 -2.71 -2.17 9.30
CA VAL A 115 -1.63 -1.25 9.73
C VAL A 115 -1.09 -1.64 11.11
N GLY A 116 -1.94 -2.04 12.05
CA GLY A 116 -1.53 -2.51 13.36
C GLY A 116 -0.63 -3.75 13.35
N LEU A 117 -0.68 -4.57 12.30
CA LEU A 117 0.17 -5.75 12.13
C LEU A 117 1.55 -5.40 11.54
N THR A 118 1.68 -4.27 10.85
CA THR A 118 2.94 -3.89 10.19
C THR A 118 4.07 -3.59 11.16
N LYS A 119 3.75 -3.28 12.41
CA LYS A 119 4.75 -3.16 13.50
C LYS A 119 5.52 -4.47 13.74
N TYR A 120 4.99 -5.60 13.28
CA TYR A 120 5.66 -6.90 13.31
C TYR A 120 6.32 -7.25 11.96
N GLY A 121 6.47 -6.26 11.06
CA GLY A 121 7.11 -6.46 9.76
C GLY A 121 6.20 -7.07 8.68
N VAL A 122 4.88 -7.09 8.87
CA VAL A 122 3.95 -7.53 7.82
C VAL A 122 3.98 -6.56 6.66
N GLU A 123 4.20 -7.06 5.44
CA GLU A 123 4.15 -6.31 4.19
C GLU A 123 3.03 -6.85 3.29
N ALA A 124 2.51 -6.01 2.39
CA ALA A 124 1.59 -6.44 1.34
C ALA A 124 2.18 -6.22 -0.05
N TYR A 125 2.16 -7.27 -0.87
CA TYR A 125 2.61 -7.28 -2.26
C TYR A 125 1.40 -7.22 -3.20
N LEU A 126 1.28 -6.13 -3.96
CA LEU A 126 0.12 -5.79 -4.78
C LEU A 126 0.40 -6.07 -6.26
N CYS A 127 -0.43 -6.88 -6.89
CA CYS A 127 -0.25 -7.36 -8.26
C CYS A 127 -0.49 -6.29 -9.32
N GLN A 128 0.55 -5.84 -10.02
CA GLN A 128 0.44 -4.86 -11.11
C GLN A 128 -0.42 -5.35 -12.28
N ILE A 129 -0.47 -6.66 -12.57
CA ILE A 129 -1.36 -7.20 -13.62
C ILE A 129 -2.82 -6.93 -13.29
N THR A 130 -3.22 -6.98 -12.00
CA THR A 130 -4.59 -6.65 -11.60
C THR A 130 -4.90 -5.18 -11.89
N TYR A 131 -4.01 -4.25 -11.55
CA TYR A 131 -4.16 -2.83 -11.84
C TYR A 131 -4.32 -2.59 -13.35
N LYS A 132 -3.45 -3.17 -14.16
CA LYS A 132 -3.52 -3.05 -15.63
C LYS A 132 -4.82 -3.61 -16.20
N ARG A 133 -5.23 -4.83 -15.79
CA ARG A 133 -6.45 -5.48 -16.30
C ARG A 133 -7.73 -4.73 -15.96
N LEU A 134 -7.77 -4.12 -14.79
CA LEU A 134 -8.96 -3.42 -14.28
C LEU A 134 -8.87 -1.91 -14.52
N ASN A 135 -7.82 -1.45 -15.22
CA ASN A 135 -7.56 -0.04 -15.51
C ASN A 135 -7.57 0.83 -14.26
N ILE A 136 -6.93 0.34 -13.19
CA ILE A 136 -6.82 1.05 -11.91
C ILE A 136 -5.54 1.89 -11.94
N ASP A 137 -5.67 3.19 -11.68
CA ASP A 137 -4.51 4.06 -11.50
C ASP A 137 -3.74 3.66 -10.22
N PRO A 138 -2.44 3.35 -10.33
CA PRO A 138 -1.61 3.05 -9.14
C PRO A 138 -1.63 4.15 -8.06
N ALA A 139 -1.83 5.41 -8.44
CA ALA A 139 -1.95 6.53 -7.50
C ALA A 139 -3.17 6.43 -6.57
N LYS A 140 -4.16 5.60 -6.88
CA LYS A 140 -5.31 5.31 -6.01
C LYS A 140 -4.97 4.37 -4.85
N THR A 141 -3.78 3.79 -4.84
CA THR A 141 -3.31 2.92 -3.74
C THR A 141 -2.95 3.76 -2.52
N LYS A 142 -3.23 3.24 -1.34
CA LYS A 142 -2.75 3.85 -0.08
C LYS A 142 -1.23 4.00 -0.11
N ASN A 143 -0.74 5.14 0.39
CA ASN A 143 0.69 5.48 0.34
C ASN A 143 1.41 5.08 1.63
N ASP A 144 1.47 3.79 1.88
CA ASP A 144 2.16 3.25 3.06
C ASP A 144 3.41 2.45 2.63
N ALA A 145 4.53 2.64 3.33
CA ALA A 145 5.83 2.06 2.98
C ALA A 145 5.84 0.52 2.98
N PHE A 146 4.93 -0.11 3.70
CA PHE A 146 4.75 -1.57 3.76
C PHE A 146 3.90 -2.13 2.60
N LEU A 147 3.33 -1.26 1.75
CA LEU A 147 2.69 -1.65 0.50
C LEU A 147 3.73 -1.61 -0.62
N LYS A 148 3.80 -2.66 -1.42
CA LYS A 148 4.76 -2.76 -2.52
C LYS A 148 4.09 -3.37 -3.74
N PHE A 149 4.40 -2.85 -4.91
CA PHE A 149 3.96 -3.48 -6.15
C PHE A 149 4.88 -4.64 -6.52
N VAL A 150 4.27 -5.68 -7.07
CA VAL A 150 4.96 -6.80 -7.70
C VAL A 150 4.44 -7.00 -9.13
N PRO A 151 5.28 -7.47 -10.07
CA PRO A 151 4.86 -7.63 -11.46
C PRO A 151 3.62 -8.51 -11.61
N SER A 152 3.55 -9.61 -10.87
CA SER A 152 2.45 -10.58 -10.90
C SER A 152 2.21 -11.19 -9.52
N GLY A 153 0.99 -11.10 -8.98
CA GLY A 153 0.64 -11.72 -7.70
C GLY A 153 0.81 -13.25 -7.74
N VAL A 154 0.36 -13.90 -8.81
CA VAL A 154 0.48 -15.37 -8.97
C VAL A 154 1.96 -15.80 -9.04
N ALA A 155 2.78 -15.09 -9.81
CA ALA A 155 4.22 -15.36 -9.87
C ALA A 155 4.88 -15.14 -8.51
N THR A 156 4.48 -14.09 -7.78
CA THR A 156 4.97 -13.81 -6.42
C THR A 156 4.64 -14.94 -5.44
N VAL A 157 3.42 -15.49 -5.49
CA VAL A 157 3.03 -16.65 -4.68
C VAL A 157 3.94 -17.85 -4.96
N ALA A 158 4.18 -18.14 -6.25
CA ALA A 158 5.06 -19.25 -6.65
C ALA A 158 6.51 -19.02 -6.20
N GLU A 159 7.04 -17.81 -6.43
CA GLU A 159 8.42 -17.44 -6.09
C GLU A 159 8.65 -17.50 -4.56
N LEU A 160 7.73 -16.98 -3.77
CA LEU A 160 7.83 -17.05 -2.31
C LEU A 160 7.84 -18.49 -1.81
N GLN A 161 6.99 -19.36 -2.37
CA GLN A 161 6.99 -20.79 -2.02
C GLN A 161 8.32 -21.46 -2.40
N ALA A 162 8.86 -21.17 -3.58
CA ALA A 162 10.16 -21.66 -4.02
C ALA A 162 11.30 -21.22 -3.08
N LYS A 163 11.15 -20.05 -2.43
CA LYS A 163 12.08 -19.50 -1.43
C LYS A 163 11.80 -19.98 -0.01
N GLY A 164 10.89 -20.93 0.17
CA GLY A 164 10.63 -21.58 1.46
C GLY A 164 9.58 -20.88 2.33
N PHE A 165 8.75 -19.99 1.76
CA PHE A 165 7.58 -19.46 2.47
C PHE A 165 6.45 -20.51 2.48
N GLY A 166 5.89 -20.77 3.65
CA GLY A 166 4.66 -21.56 3.78
C GLY A 166 3.47 -20.82 3.19
N TYR A 167 2.65 -21.50 2.37
CA TYR A 167 1.41 -20.94 1.82
C TYR A 167 0.26 -21.12 2.81
N LEU A 168 -0.41 -20.02 3.15
CA LEU A 168 -1.59 -20.03 4.02
C LEU A 168 -2.82 -19.53 3.28
N LYS A 169 -3.79 -20.42 3.12
CA LYS A 169 -5.10 -20.10 2.59
C LYS A 169 -5.98 -19.55 3.71
N VAL A 170 -6.70 -18.47 3.42
CA VAL A 170 -7.75 -17.96 4.29
C VAL A 170 -9.05 -18.65 3.93
N GLY A 171 -9.72 -19.25 4.88
CA GLY A 171 -10.85 -20.16 4.82
C GLY A 171 -12.05 -19.75 4.03
#